data_96445714399952e33f43862241def1e5
#
_entry.id   96445714399952e33f43862241def1e5
#
_cell.length_a   1.000
_cell.length_b   1.000
_cell.length_c   1.000
_cell.angle_alpha   90.00
_cell.angle_beta   90.00
_cell.angle_gamma   90.00
#
_symmetry.space_group_name_H-M   'P 1'
#
loop_
_entity.id
_entity.type
_entity.pdbx_description
1 polymer ?
#
loop_
_entity_poly.entity_id
_entity_poly.type
_entity_poly.pdbx_seq_one_letter_code
_entity_poly.pdbx_strand_id
1 'polypeptide(L)'
;MAALVAATAGVLALSAWRAPFHLHLLKSVPAANAAMPAAPEAIRLWFSQPPELAVTSVKVTGPASAAVPLAPLAAGDSDLVVAPVKGKMAAGAYTVAWRTMAKDGHVARGTFAFTVKAR
;
A
#
# COMPACT_ATOMS: atom_id res chain seq x y z
N MET A 1 -2.76 23.79 -60.19
CA MET A 1 -2.71 22.49 -59.54
C MET A 1 -2.22 22.65 -58.15
N ALA A 2 -3.09 22.57 -57.20
CA ALA A 2 -2.73 22.66 -55.81
C ALA A 2 -2.25 21.30 -55.34
N ALA A 3 -1.01 21.24 -54.82
CA ALA A 3 -0.58 20.04 -54.13
C ALA A 3 -1.11 20.06 -52.70
N LEU A 4 -1.90 19.11 -52.40
CA LEU A 4 -2.39 18.95 -51.04
C LEU A 4 -1.34 18.24 -50.22
N VAL A 5 -0.68 18.96 -49.36
CA VAL A 5 0.18 18.35 -48.36
C VAL A 5 -0.68 18.05 -47.16
N ALA A 6 -1.03 16.80 -47.03
CA ALA A 6 -1.65 16.33 -45.83
C ALA A 6 -0.58 16.21 -44.76
N ALA A 7 -0.52 17.17 -43.87
CA ALA A 7 0.27 17.05 -42.68
C ALA A 7 -0.45 16.10 -41.73
N THR A 8 -0.02 14.88 -41.72
CA THR A 8 -0.43 13.96 -40.65
C THR A 8 0.30 14.35 -39.40
N ALA A 9 -0.37 15.05 -38.55
CA ALA A 9 0.10 15.26 -37.21
C ALA A 9 0.06 13.92 -36.49
N GLY A 10 1.22 13.32 -36.31
CA GLY A 10 1.34 12.15 -35.47
C GLY A 10 1.06 12.54 -34.04
N VAL A 11 -0.03 12.11 -33.54
CA VAL A 11 -0.31 12.26 -32.11
C VAL A 11 0.51 11.22 -31.37
N LEU A 12 1.55 11.68 -30.75
CA LEU A 12 2.35 10.82 -29.88
C LEU A 12 1.71 10.82 -28.50
N ALA A 13 0.95 9.80 -28.23
CA ALA A 13 0.42 9.59 -26.90
C ALA A 13 1.53 9.05 -25.99
N LEU A 14 2.35 9.94 -25.47
CA LEU A 14 3.44 9.58 -24.56
C LEU A 14 2.99 9.57 -23.09
N SER A 15 1.74 9.87 -22.82
CA SER A 15 1.25 10.09 -21.47
C SER A 15 1.09 8.82 -20.64
N ALA A 16 1.17 7.64 -21.25
CA ALA A 16 0.84 6.37 -20.59
C ALA A 16 2.00 5.75 -19.80
N TRP A 17 3.15 6.39 -19.74
CA TRP A 17 4.39 5.74 -19.32
C TRP A 17 4.77 5.91 -17.86
N ARG A 18 3.96 6.53 -17.02
CA ARG A 18 4.43 6.86 -15.67
C ARG A 18 4.08 5.86 -14.60
N ALA A 19 2.91 5.26 -14.69
CA ALA A 19 2.40 4.40 -13.63
C ALA A 19 3.25 3.17 -13.33
N PRO A 20 3.85 2.45 -14.31
CA PRO A 20 4.58 1.21 -14.01
C PRO A 20 5.85 1.39 -13.21
N PHE A 21 6.41 2.59 -13.14
CA PHE A 21 7.69 2.84 -12.51
C PHE A 21 7.60 3.40 -11.10
N HIS A 22 6.41 3.73 -10.64
CA HIS A 22 6.21 4.22 -9.27
C HIS A 22 5.88 3.06 -8.35
N LEU A 23 6.57 3.02 -7.21
CA LEU A 23 6.24 2.08 -6.17
C LEU A 23 4.85 2.41 -5.63
N HIS A 24 3.97 1.43 -5.61
CA HIS A 24 2.63 1.58 -5.06
C HIS A 24 2.17 0.27 -4.43
N LEU A 25 1.17 0.37 -3.58
CA LEU A 25 0.57 -0.78 -2.92
C LEU A 25 -0.36 -1.50 -3.91
N LEU A 26 -0.11 -2.79 -4.12
CA LEU A 26 -0.94 -3.62 -5.00
C LEU A 26 -2.14 -4.21 -4.26
N LYS A 27 -1.89 -4.73 -3.06
CA LYS A 27 -2.93 -5.33 -2.24
C LYS A 27 -2.47 -5.39 -0.79
N SER A 28 -3.41 -5.60 0.10
CA SER A 28 -3.13 -5.78 1.52
C SER A 28 -4.02 -6.87 2.11
N VAL A 29 -3.57 -7.43 3.23
CA VAL A 29 -4.39 -8.27 4.10
C VAL A 29 -4.21 -7.78 5.52
N PRO A 30 -5.26 -7.29 6.18
CA PRO A 30 -6.63 -7.13 5.68
C PRO A 30 -6.72 -6.20 4.49
N ALA A 31 -7.66 -6.46 3.58
CA ALA A 31 -7.92 -5.57 2.46
C ALA A 31 -8.60 -4.28 2.94
N ALA A 32 -8.46 -3.22 2.14
CA ALA A 32 -9.14 -1.96 2.43
C ALA A 32 -10.65 -2.18 2.54
N ASN A 33 -11.23 -1.65 3.60
CA ASN A 33 -12.66 -1.74 3.92
C ASN A 33 -13.15 -3.17 4.24
N ALA A 34 -12.25 -4.10 4.46
CA ALA A 34 -12.62 -5.46 4.84
C ALA A 34 -13.21 -5.50 6.24
N ALA A 35 -14.17 -6.41 6.44
CA ALA A 35 -14.69 -6.74 7.75
C ALA A 35 -14.16 -8.12 8.14
N MET A 36 -13.24 -8.15 9.08
CA MET A 36 -12.55 -9.37 9.49
C MET A 36 -13.35 -10.09 10.56
N PRO A 37 -13.63 -11.40 10.42
CA PRO A 37 -14.32 -12.14 11.46
C PRO A 37 -13.49 -12.35 12.72
N ALA A 38 -12.20 -12.22 12.62
CA ALA A 38 -11.26 -12.32 13.75
C ALA A 38 -10.13 -11.32 13.54
N ALA A 39 -9.44 -10.96 14.63
CA ALA A 39 -8.30 -10.07 14.57
C ALA A 39 -7.18 -10.70 13.73
N PRO A 40 -6.60 -9.95 12.80
CA PRO A 40 -5.48 -10.47 12.01
C PRO A 40 -4.23 -10.61 12.88
N GLU A 41 -3.42 -11.61 12.57
CA GLU A 41 -2.13 -11.82 13.27
C GLU A 41 -1.05 -10.88 12.75
N ALA A 42 -1.21 -10.37 11.54
CA ALA A 42 -0.26 -9.48 10.90
C ALA A 42 -0.97 -8.63 9.86
N ILE A 43 -0.38 -7.48 9.59
CA ILE A 43 -0.74 -6.66 8.42
C ILE A 43 0.24 -7.03 7.31
N ARG A 44 -0.27 -7.38 6.16
CA ARG A 44 0.55 -7.74 4.98
C ARG A 44 0.30 -6.77 3.86
N LEU A 45 1.39 -6.24 3.32
CA LEU A 45 1.36 -5.24 2.26
C LEU A 45 2.21 -5.72 1.09
N TRP A 46 1.61 -5.85 -0.08
CA TRP A 46 2.32 -6.21 -1.31
C TRP A 46 2.49 -4.99 -2.18
N PHE A 47 3.73 -4.70 -2.50
CA PHE A 47 4.09 -3.53 -3.30
C PHE A 47 4.43 -3.92 -4.74
N SER A 48 4.41 -2.93 -5.63
CA SER A 48 4.71 -3.12 -7.05
C SER A 48 6.20 -3.31 -7.32
N GLN A 49 7.04 -2.90 -6.38
CA GLN A 49 8.50 -2.97 -6.45
C GLN A 49 9.04 -3.27 -5.05
N PRO A 50 10.29 -3.76 -4.94
CA PRO A 50 10.88 -3.97 -3.63
C PRO A 50 10.98 -2.65 -2.85
N PRO A 51 10.33 -2.56 -1.68
CA PRO A 51 10.50 -1.39 -0.82
C PRO A 51 11.79 -1.48 -0.03
N GLU A 52 12.33 -0.33 0.36
CA GLU A 52 13.45 -0.27 1.30
C GLU A 52 12.92 -0.49 2.71
N LEU A 53 13.11 -1.70 3.23
CA LEU A 53 12.53 -2.09 4.52
C LEU A 53 13.00 -1.20 5.66
N ALA A 54 14.27 -0.79 5.64
CA ALA A 54 14.86 0.03 6.71
C ALA A 54 14.18 1.40 6.87
N VAL A 55 13.55 1.90 5.82
CA VAL A 55 12.84 3.20 5.83
C VAL A 55 11.34 3.03 5.63
N THR A 56 10.84 1.83 5.84
CA THR A 56 9.42 1.52 5.77
C THR A 56 8.81 1.59 7.15
N SER A 57 7.63 2.19 7.26
CA SER A 57 6.88 2.23 8.50
C SER A 57 5.44 1.82 8.27
N VAL A 58 4.90 1.13 9.26
CA VAL A 58 3.50 0.74 9.30
C VAL A 58 2.97 1.09 10.69
N LYS A 59 1.86 1.80 10.74
CA LYS A 59 1.18 2.14 11.99
C LYS A 59 -0.26 1.71 11.90
N VAL A 60 -0.73 1.06 12.95
CA VAL A 60 -2.13 0.65 13.07
C VAL A 60 -2.73 1.38 14.24
N THR A 61 -3.84 2.05 13.98
CA THR A 61 -4.59 2.80 15.00
C THR A 61 -5.99 2.22 15.11
N GLY A 62 -6.40 1.92 16.32
CA GLY A 62 -7.68 1.30 16.58
C GLY A 62 -8.71 2.23 17.16
N PRO A 63 -9.77 1.67 17.75
CA PRO A 63 -10.79 2.46 18.42
C PRO A 63 -10.19 3.37 19.47
N ALA A 64 -10.77 4.57 19.63
CA ALA A 64 -10.29 5.60 20.54
C ALA A 64 -8.86 6.08 20.22
N SER A 65 -8.44 5.97 18.96
CA SER A 65 -7.11 6.37 18.50
C SER A 65 -5.96 5.65 19.20
N ALA A 66 -6.21 4.46 19.73
CA ALA A 66 -5.19 3.68 20.42
C ALA A 66 -4.25 3.03 19.42
N ALA A 67 -2.96 3.17 19.63
CA ALA A 67 -1.95 2.53 18.80
C ALA A 67 -1.94 1.01 19.06
N VAL A 68 -1.87 0.23 17.99
CA VAL A 68 -1.72 -1.22 18.07
C VAL A 68 -0.22 -1.55 18.00
N PRO A 69 0.34 -2.20 19.02
CA PRO A 69 1.75 -2.58 19.00
C PRO A 69 2.05 -3.58 17.88
N LEU A 70 3.13 -3.33 17.17
CA LEU A 70 3.61 -4.20 16.09
C LEU A 70 5.02 -4.67 16.40
N ALA A 71 5.34 -5.89 15.98
CA ALA A 71 6.71 -6.37 15.97
C ALA A 71 7.50 -5.73 14.84
N PRO A 72 8.83 -5.84 14.82
CA PRO A 72 9.61 -5.33 13.70
C PRO A 72 9.11 -5.86 12.36
N LEU A 73 9.13 -5.00 11.35
CA LEU A 73 8.72 -5.38 10.01
C LEU A 73 9.63 -6.47 9.44
N ALA A 74 9.04 -7.36 8.67
CA ALA A 74 9.78 -8.41 7.97
C ALA A 74 9.47 -8.36 6.49
N ALA A 75 10.46 -8.68 5.66
CA ALA A 75 10.26 -8.85 4.23
C ALA A 75 9.78 -10.26 3.95
N GLY A 76 8.86 -10.39 3.01
CA GLY A 76 8.39 -11.66 2.48
C GLY A 76 8.67 -11.76 1.00
N ASP A 77 8.13 -12.80 0.37
CA ASP A 77 8.25 -12.99 -1.07
C ASP A 77 7.43 -11.98 -1.85
N SER A 78 7.83 -11.72 -3.09
CA SER A 78 7.08 -10.87 -4.03
C SER A 78 6.83 -9.46 -3.48
N ASP A 79 7.86 -8.85 -2.92
CA ASP A 79 7.82 -7.47 -2.41
C ASP A 79 6.80 -7.27 -1.28
N LEU A 80 6.59 -8.32 -0.52
CA LEU A 80 5.72 -8.33 0.65
C LEU A 80 6.44 -7.74 1.85
N VAL A 81 5.73 -6.85 2.56
CA VAL A 81 6.12 -6.40 3.90
C VAL A 81 5.11 -6.94 4.90
N VAL A 82 5.60 -7.57 5.93
CA VAL A 82 4.78 -8.14 7.01
C VAL A 82 4.99 -7.31 8.27
N ALA A 83 3.89 -6.84 8.84
CA ALA A 83 3.88 -6.17 10.13
C ALA A 83 3.15 -7.06 11.14
N PRO A 84 3.88 -7.89 11.91
CA PRO A 84 3.22 -8.77 12.87
C PRO A 84 2.60 -7.96 14.01
N VAL A 85 1.39 -8.35 14.41
CA VAL A 85 0.68 -7.70 15.51
C VAL A 85 1.14 -8.31 16.83
N LYS A 86 1.57 -7.48 17.77
CA LYS A 86 1.99 -7.95 19.09
C LYS A 86 0.88 -7.98 20.13
N GLY A 87 -0.11 -7.12 19.96
CA GLY A 87 -1.16 -6.96 20.95
C GLY A 87 -2.46 -7.62 20.54
N LYS A 88 -3.43 -7.52 21.43
CA LYS A 88 -4.80 -7.93 21.11
C LYS A 88 -5.50 -6.79 20.38
N MET A 89 -6.32 -7.16 19.41
CA MET A 89 -7.15 -6.23 18.68
C MET A 89 -8.61 -6.52 19.01
N ALA A 90 -9.22 -5.63 19.76
CA ALA A 90 -10.64 -5.72 20.06
C ALA A 90 -11.49 -5.50 18.80
N ALA A 91 -12.76 -5.84 18.86
CA ALA A 91 -13.69 -5.48 17.79
C ALA A 91 -13.74 -3.96 17.60
N GLY A 92 -13.83 -3.52 16.36
CA GLY A 92 -13.92 -2.11 16.02
C GLY A 92 -13.20 -1.77 14.73
N ALA A 93 -13.12 -0.49 14.45
CA ALA A 93 -12.50 0.03 13.23
C ALA A 93 -11.02 0.34 13.47
N TYR A 94 -10.21 -0.01 12.48
CA TYR A 94 -8.76 0.19 12.50
C TYR A 94 -8.32 0.91 11.24
N THR A 95 -7.29 1.73 11.38
CA THR A 95 -6.65 2.43 10.25
C THR A 95 -5.20 1.99 10.18
N VAL A 96 -4.77 1.63 8.98
CA VAL A 96 -3.37 1.32 8.68
C VAL A 96 -2.79 2.49 7.92
N ALA A 97 -1.73 3.08 8.43
CA ALA A 97 -0.95 4.09 7.73
C ALA A 97 0.42 3.50 7.41
N TRP A 98 0.81 3.56 6.15
CA TRP A 98 2.09 3.04 5.73
C TRP A 98 2.87 4.10 4.97
N ARG A 99 4.18 3.99 5.05
CA ARG A 99 5.11 4.83 4.33
C ARG A 99 6.31 3.99 3.97
N THR A 100 6.77 4.12 2.74
CA THR A 100 7.95 3.42 2.27
C THR A 100 8.70 4.26 1.26
N MET A 101 9.82 3.74 0.80
CA MET A 101 10.65 4.40 -0.19
C MET A 101 11.10 3.36 -1.21
N ALA A 102 11.05 3.74 -2.47
CA ALA A 102 11.65 2.95 -3.53
C ALA A 102 13.17 3.14 -3.53
N LYS A 103 13.88 2.25 -4.22
CA LYS A 103 15.35 2.31 -4.31
C LYS A 103 15.85 3.60 -4.93
N ASP A 104 15.05 4.26 -5.76
CA ASP A 104 15.39 5.54 -6.37
C ASP A 104 15.17 6.74 -5.44
N GLY A 105 14.72 6.51 -4.22
CA GLY A 105 14.49 7.55 -3.22
C GLY A 105 13.09 8.16 -3.21
N HIS A 106 12.21 7.77 -4.10
CA HIS A 106 10.84 8.26 -4.10
C HIS A 106 10.04 7.67 -2.94
N VAL A 107 9.36 8.53 -2.21
CA VAL A 107 8.50 8.15 -1.08
C VAL A 107 7.12 7.80 -1.58
N ALA A 108 6.58 6.70 -1.09
CA ALA A 108 5.18 6.33 -1.27
C ALA A 108 4.53 6.17 0.10
N ARG A 109 3.28 6.60 0.22
CA ARG A 109 2.52 6.48 1.46
C ARG A 109 1.05 6.30 1.17
N GLY A 110 0.35 5.74 2.13
CA GLY A 110 -1.09 5.59 2.02
C GLY A 110 -1.72 5.20 3.33
N THR A 111 -3.04 5.20 3.35
CA THR A 111 -3.83 4.74 4.47
C THR A 111 -4.99 3.91 3.96
N PHE A 112 -5.41 2.96 4.76
CA PHE A 112 -6.66 2.25 4.54
C PHE A 112 -7.23 1.80 5.88
N ALA A 113 -8.51 1.45 5.87
CA ALA A 113 -9.21 1.02 7.06
C ALA A 113 -9.75 -0.39 6.89
N PHE A 114 -9.89 -1.09 8.00
CA PHE A 114 -10.60 -2.36 8.09
C PHE A 114 -11.32 -2.43 9.43
N THR A 115 -12.20 -3.39 9.56
CA THR A 115 -12.98 -3.59 10.80
C THR A 115 -12.78 -5.00 11.30
N VAL A 116 -12.65 -5.16 12.61
CA VAL A 116 -12.71 -6.45 13.27
C VAL A 116 -14.13 -6.57 13.84
N LYS A 117 -14.84 -7.61 13.42
CA LYS A 117 -16.22 -7.80 13.85
C LYS A 117 -16.29 -8.24 15.31
N ALA A 118 -17.35 -7.82 15.98
CA ALA A 118 -17.67 -8.36 17.29
C ALA A 118 -18.08 -9.83 17.16
N ARG A 119 -17.71 -10.62 18.14
CA ARG A 119 -18.15 -12.01 18.22
C ARG A 119 -19.51 -12.11 18.87
#